data_2b1913d2c7365a424c21022ca4d4a53f
#
_entry.id   2b1913d2c7365a424c21022ca4d4a53f
#
_cell.length_a   1.000
_cell.length_b   1.000
_cell.length_c   1.000
_cell.angle_alpha   90.00
_cell.angle_beta   90.00
_cell.angle_gamma   90.00
#
_symmetry.space_group_name_H-M   'P 1'
#
loop_
_entity.id
_entity.type
_entity.pdbx_description
1 polymer ?
#
loop_
_entity_poly.entity_id
_entity_poly.type
_entity_poly.pdbx_seq_one_letter_code
_entity_poly.pdbx_strand_id
1 'polypeptide(L)'
;TEQGVPKPNIMVSDRAQILMPYHVALDTYEEERLAGKSFGSTRSGIAPFYSDKYAKIGFQVSELFGDMDELKEKCERICTLKNVMLVHLYHKDPLNADEIFNTLMEYKEMIAPYVADTGLYLHQAIKEGKKILLEGQLGTLKDPDHGIYPMVTSSSPLAAYGAIGAG
;
A
#
# COMPACT_ATOMS: atom_id res chain seq x y z
N THR A 1 16.06 -9.79 18.42
CA THR A 1 15.77 -10.46 17.15
C THR A 1 16.70 -11.65 16.99
N GLU A 2 16.26 -12.68 16.26
CA GLU A 2 16.98 -13.97 16.08
C GLU A 2 18.40 -13.80 15.49
N GLN A 3 18.64 -12.71 14.75
CA GLN A 3 19.95 -12.39 14.16
C GLN A 3 20.81 -11.42 14.99
N GLY A 4 20.46 -11.16 16.25
CA GLY A 4 21.21 -10.28 17.13
C GLY A 4 21.09 -8.78 16.83
N VAL A 5 20.24 -8.41 15.89
CA VAL A 5 19.97 -6.98 15.61
C VAL A 5 19.07 -6.43 16.72
N PRO A 6 19.42 -5.28 17.34
CA PRO A 6 18.59 -4.69 18.38
C PRO A 6 17.21 -4.32 17.81
N LYS A 7 16.17 -4.37 18.66
CA LYS A 7 14.83 -3.96 18.25
C LYS A 7 14.86 -2.52 17.76
N PRO A 8 14.51 -2.24 16.49
CA PRO A 8 14.52 -0.88 15.98
C PRO A 8 13.38 -0.05 16.61
N ASN A 9 13.58 1.25 16.71
CA ASN A 9 12.51 2.18 17.02
C ASN A 9 11.74 2.46 15.72
N ILE A 10 10.58 1.83 15.56
CA ILE A 10 9.76 1.93 14.34
C ILE A 10 8.52 2.76 14.67
N MET A 11 8.15 3.64 13.74
CA MET A 11 6.87 4.31 13.71
C MET A 11 6.18 4.04 12.37
N VAL A 12 4.87 3.84 12.40
CA VAL A 12 4.02 3.67 11.23
C VAL A 12 3.12 4.89 11.12
N SER A 13 3.15 5.57 9.99
CA SER A 13 2.27 6.71 9.75
C SER A 13 0.81 6.28 9.76
N ASP A 14 -0.03 7.01 10.48
CA ASP A 14 -1.48 6.90 10.41
C ASP A 14 -2.04 7.14 9.00
N ARG A 15 -1.30 7.88 8.16
CA ARG A 15 -1.63 8.16 6.74
C ARG A 15 -1.11 7.12 5.76
N ALA A 16 -0.33 6.14 6.22
CA ALA A 16 0.15 5.08 5.35
C ALA A 16 -1.03 4.28 4.76
N GLN A 17 -0.91 3.92 3.48
CA GLN A 17 -1.88 3.06 2.81
C GLN A 17 -1.58 1.60 3.11
N ILE A 18 -2.61 0.77 3.18
CA ILE A 18 -2.50 -0.65 3.49
C ILE A 18 -2.57 -1.45 2.19
N LEU A 19 -1.52 -2.24 1.94
CA LEU A 19 -1.52 -3.22 0.85
C LEU A 19 -2.27 -4.48 1.32
N MET A 20 -3.35 -4.81 0.62
CA MET A 20 -4.20 -5.96 0.94
C MET A 20 -3.82 -7.19 0.11
N PRO A 21 -4.10 -8.41 0.60
CA PRO A 21 -3.83 -9.65 -0.16
C PRO A 21 -4.47 -9.67 -1.55
N TYR A 22 -5.66 -9.08 -1.72
CA TYR A 22 -6.30 -9.01 -3.03
C TYR A 22 -5.54 -8.15 -4.05
N HIS A 23 -4.71 -7.18 -3.62
CA HIS A 23 -3.84 -6.44 -4.54
C HIS A 23 -2.80 -7.38 -5.17
N VAL A 24 -2.21 -8.26 -4.36
CA VAL A 24 -1.25 -9.27 -4.83
C VAL A 24 -1.92 -10.25 -5.81
N ALA A 25 -3.14 -10.68 -5.49
CA ALA A 25 -3.91 -11.56 -6.35
C ALA A 25 -4.24 -10.89 -7.70
N LEU A 26 -4.74 -9.65 -7.69
CA LEU A 26 -5.07 -8.89 -8.91
C LEU A 26 -3.84 -8.66 -9.80
N ASP A 27 -2.70 -8.30 -9.21
CA ASP A 27 -1.43 -8.13 -9.94
C ASP A 27 -0.99 -9.44 -10.62
N THR A 28 -1.13 -10.56 -9.91
CA THR A 28 -0.84 -11.88 -10.44
C THR A 28 -1.77 -12.25 -11.60
N TYR A 29 -3.08 -12.05 -11.42
CA TYR A 29 -4.07 -12.40 -12.44
C TYR A 29 -3.94 -11.54 -13.70
N GLU A 30 -3.55 -10.28 -13.56
CA GLU A 30 -3.31 -9.43 -14.72
C GLU A 30 -2.07 -9.89 -15.51
N GLU A 31 -0.98 -10.24 -14.85
CA GLU A 31 0.21 -10.82 -15.50
C GLU A 31 -0.13 -12.15 -16.20
N GLU A 32 -0.96 -13.00 -15.60
CA GLU A 32 -1.45 -14.24 -16.23
C GLU A 32 -2.29 -13.93 -17.48
N ARG A 33 -3.21 -12.95 -17.39
CA ARG A 33 -4.09 -12.56 -18.49
C ARG A 33 -3.31 -12.03 -19.69
N LEU A 34 -2.25 -11.28 -19.45
CA LEU A 34 -1.41 -10.68 -20.49
C LEU A 34 -0.54 -11.70 -21.24
N ALA A 35 -0.33 -12.88 -20.71
CA ALA A 35 0.26 -14.06 -21.34
C ALA A 35 1.33 -13.75 -22.43
N GLY A 36 2.57 -13.52 -22.07
CA GLY A 36 3.69 -13.24 -22.99
C GLY A 36 3.79 -11.79 -23.47
N LYS A 37 2.83 -10.93 -23.13
CA LYS A 37 2.88 -9.46 -23.25
C LYS A 37 2.89 -8.77 -21.89
N SER A 38 3.25 -9.52 -20.85
CA SER A 38 3.31 -9.05 -19.47
C SER A 38 4.35 -7.94 -19.31
N PHE A 39 4.09 -7.01 -18.39
CA PHE A 39 5.00 -5.89 -18.09
C PHE A 39 6.18 -6.32 -17.19
N GLY A 40 6.20 -7.57 -16.74
CA GLY A 40 7.21 -8.08 -15.81
C GLY A 40 7.00 -7.59 -14.39
N SER A 41 5.75 -7.55 -13.93
CA SER A 41 5.43 -7.24 -12.54
C SER A 41 6.11 -8.22 -11.58
N THR A 42 6.52 -7.72 -10.41
CA THR A 42 7.01 -8.56 -9.31
C THR A 42 5.89 -9.37 -8.64
N ARG A 43 4.64 -9.17 -9.06
CA ARG A 43 3.43 -9.76 -8.47
C ARG A 43 3.29 -9.46 -6.97
N SER A 44 3.76 -8.28 -6.57
CA SER A 44 3.67 -7.80 -5.18
C SER A 44 2.48 -6.87 -4.92
N GLY A 45 1.60 -6.69 -5.91
CA GLY A 45 0.36 -5.94 -5.76
C GLY A 45 0.50 -4.42 -5.86
N ILE A 46 1.64 -3.90 -6.28
CA ILE A 46 1.92 -2.46 -6.25
C ILE A 46 1.03 -1.68 -7.23
N ALA A 47 0.83 -2.17 -8.46
CA ALA A 47 -0.01 -1.48 -9.43
C ALA A 47 -1.48 -1.37 -8.99
N PRO A 48 -2.18 -2.45 -8.62
CA PRO A 48 -3.54 -2.35 -8.11
C PRO A 48 -3.64 -1.59 -6.79
N PHE A 49 -2.63 -1.64 -5.92
CA PHE A 49 -2.56 -0.87 -4.68
C PHE A 49 -2.54 0.65 -4.95
N TYR A 50 -1.67 1.13 -5.84
CA TYR A 50 -1.63 2.53 -6.22
C TYR A 50 -2.87 2.97 -6.99
N SER A 51 -3.45 2.10 -7.83
CA SER A 51 -4.74 2.34 -8.46
C SER A 51 -5.83 2.64 -7.42
N ASP A 52 -5.92 1.84 -6.38
CA ASP A 52 -6.89 2.02 -5.30
C ASP A 52 -6.62 3.29 -4.49
N LYS A 53 -5.36 3.60 -4.21
CA LYS A 53 -4.98 4.84 -3.54
C LYS A 53 -5.48 6.06 -4.29
N TYR A 54 -5.21 6.15 -5.59
CA TYR A 54 -5.59 7.32 -6.40
C TYR A 54 -7.07 7.34 -6.76
N ALA A 55 -7.73 6.18 -6.83
CA ALA A 55 -9.19 6.07 -6.91
C ALA A 55 -9.88 6.39 -5.57
N LYS A 56 -9.12 6.57 -4.48
CA LYS A 56 -9.60 6.89 -3.12
C LYS A 56 -10.48 5.79 -2.52
N ILE A 57 -10.20 4.55 -2.88
CA ILE A 57 -10.87 3.35 -2.35
C ILE A 57 -9.94 2.45 -1.53
N GLY A 58 -8.64 2.77 -1.48
CA GLY A 58 -7.68 2.06 -0.63
C GLY A 58 -7.92 2.32 0.86
N PHE A 59 -7.33 1.48 1.71
CA PHE A 59 -7.38 1.63 3.16
C PHE A 59 -6.18 2.40 3.69
N GLN A 60 -6.42 3.35 4.60
CA GLN A 60 -5.36 4.00 5.39
C GLN A 60 -5.27 3.40 6.79
N VAL A 61 -4.10 3.47 7.40
CA VAL A 61 -3.86 3.00 8.76
C VAL A 61 -4.79 3.68 9.78
N SER A 62 -5.07 4.98 9.62
CA SER A 62 -5.99 5.72 10.48
C SER A 62 -7.40 5.12 10.55
N GLU A 63 -7.88 4.53 9.45
CA GLU A 63 -9.22 3.94 9.39
C GLU A 63 -9.36 2.70 10.30
N LEU A 64 -8.25 2.02 10.62
CA LEU A 64 -8.25 0.89 11.55
C LEU A 64 -8.60 1.31 12.99
N PHE A 65 -8.45 2.59 13.29
CA PHE A 65 -8.68 3.17 14.62
C PHE A 65 -9.91 4.11 14.66
N GLY A 66 -10.62 4.19 13.54
CA GLY A 66 -11.85 4.95 13.39
C GLY A 66 -13.12 4.13 13.70
N ASP A 67 -14.22 4.49 13.05
CA ASP A 67 -15.49 3.80 13.16
C ASP A 67 -15.46 2.43 12.47
N MET A 68 -15.79 1.38 13.20
CA MET A 68 -15.74 0.01 12.68
C MET A 68 -16.90 -0.32 11.76
N ASP A 69 -18.04 0.32 11.91
CA ASP A 69 -19.19 0.11 11.04
C ASP A 69 -18.94 0.77 9.68
N GLU A 70 -18.37 1.99 9.64
CA GLU A 70 -17.90 2.62 8.39
C GLU A 70 -16.83 1.79 7.69
N LEU A 71 -15.91 1.18 8.45
CA LEU A 71 -14.87 0.32 7.88
C LEU A 71 -15.46 -0.95 7.26
N LYS A 72 -16.46 -1.57 7.90
CA LYS A 72 -17.18 -2.73 7.33
C LYS A 72 -17.91 -2.38 6.05
N GLU A 73 -18.67 -1.28 6.04
CA GLU A 73 -19.33 -0.82 4.82
C GLU A 73 -18.33 -0.58 3.69
N LYS A 74 -17.15 -0.03 4.02
CA LYS A 74 -16.08 0.14 3.03
C LYS A 74 -15.58 -1.18 2.49
N CYS A 75 -15.41 -2.20 3.33
CA CYS A 75 -15.04 -3.55 2.89
C CYS A 75 -16.08 -4.13 1.91
N GLU A 76 -17.38 -3.99 2.19
CA GLU A 76 -18.45 -4.43 1.30
C GLU A 76 -18.43 -3.71 -0.05
N ARG A 77 -18.25 -2.38 -0.06
CA ARG A 77 -18.12 -1.58 -1.29
C ARG A 77 -16.92 -2.02 -2.13
N ILE A 78 -15.79 -2.26 -1.49
CA ILE A 78 -14.56 -2.71 -2.17
C ILE A 78 -14.76 -4.13 -2.74
N CYS A 79 -15.34 -5.05 -1.98
CA CYS A 79 -15.70 -6.38 -2.46
C CYS A 79 -16.57 -6.31 -3.71
N THR A 80 -17.64 -5.53 -3.67
CA THR A 80 -18.55 -5.36 -4.80
C THR A 80 -17.79 -4.91 -6.05
N LEU A 81 -16.92 -3.91 -5.92
CA LEU A 81 -16.14 -3.37 -7.04
C LEU A 81 -15.12 -4.38 -7.57
N LYS A 82 -14.35 -5.01 -6.67
CA LYS A 82 -13.27 -5.94 -7.07
C LYS A 82 -13.82 -7.25 -7.63
N ASN A 83 -14.95 -7.72 -7.13
CA ASN A 83 -15.58 -8.94 -7.58
C ASN A 83 -16.06 -8.86 -9.04
N VAL A 84 -16.37 -7.66 -9.56
CA VAL A 84 -16.62 -7.48 -10.99
C VAL A 84 -15.40 -7.90 -11.81
N MET A 85 -14.21 -7.48 -11.42
CA MET A 85 -12.98 -7.86 -12.13
C MET A 85 -12.64 -9.35 -11.90
N LEU A 86 -12.70 -9.80 -10.65
CA LEU A 86 -12.35 -11.17 -10.29
C LEU A 86 -13.23 -12.19 -11.04
N VAL A 87 -14.54 -12.03 -10.99
CA VAL A 87 -15.47 -12.98 -11.56
C VAL A 87 -15.54 -12.87 -13.08
N HIS A 88 -15.71 -11.66 -13.62
CA HIS A 88 -16.02 -11.48 -15.04
C HIS A 88 -14.80 -11.31 -15.94
N LEU A 89 -13.68 -10.80 -15.42
CA LEU A 89 -12.45 -10.62 -16.20
C LEU A 89 -11.44 -11.74 -15.99
N TYR A 90 -11.21 -12.09 -14.72
CA TYR A 90 -10.18 -13.08 -14.37
C TYR A 90 -10.72 -14.49 -14.17
N HIS A 91 -12.06 -14.67 -14.09
CA HIS A 91 -12.71 -15.96 -13.82
C HIS A 91 -12.20 -16.63 -12.54
N LYS A 92 -12.05 -15.84 -11.50
CA LYS A 92 -11.59 -16.25 -10.16
C LYS A 92 -12.74 -16.10 -9.15
N ASP A 93 -12.56 -16.72 -7.99
CA ASP A 93 -13.50 -16.64 -6.89
C ASP A 93 -13.66 -15.21 -6.36
N PRO A 94 -14.87 -14.82 -5.95
CA PRO A 94 -15.10 -13.50 -5.36
C PRO A 94 -14.45 -13.36 -3.99
N LEU A 95 -14.10 -12.12 -3.63
CA LEU A 95 -13.69 -11.75 -2.28
C LEU A 95 -14.89 -11.77 -1.33
N ASN A 96 -14.60 -12.02 -0.07
CA ASN A 96 -15.53 -11.92 1.05
C ASN A 96 -15.20 -10.68 1.90
N ALA A 97 -16.21 -9.86 2.21
CA ALA A 97 -16.02 -8.62 2.96
C ALA A 97 -15.58 -8.87 4.41
N ASP A 98 -16.10 -9.92 5.04
CA ASP A 98 -15.72 -10.28 6.41
C ASP A 98 -14.26 -10.74 6.48
N GLU A 99 -13.77 -11.45 5.47
CA GLU A 99 -12.36 -11.86 5.40
C GLU A 99 -11.43 -10.64 5.25
N ILE A 100 -11.81 -9.66 4.43
CA ILE A 100 -11.07 -8.39 4.32
C ILE A 100 -11.06 -7.67 5.66
N PHE A 101 -12.21 -7.55 6.30
CA PHE A 101 -12.33 -6.89 7.60
C PHE A 101 -11.49 -7.60 8.67
N ASN A 102 -11.54 -8.92 8.76
CA ASN A 102 -10.74 -9.69 9.70
C ASN A 102 -9.24 -9.50 9.47
N THR A 103 -8.80 -9.51 8.21
CA THR A 103 -7.40 -9.22 7.86
C THR A 103 -6.98 -7.83 8.33
N LEU A 104 -7.84 -6.82 8.18
CA LEU A 104 -7.58 -5.47 8.68
C LEU A 104 -7.49 -5.43 10.20
N MET A 105 -8.30 -6.22 10.92
CA MET A 105 -8.22 -6.31 12.38
C MET A 105 -6.93 -6.99 12.86
N GLU A 106 -6.47 -8.03 12.18
CA GLU A 106 -5.16 -8.63 12.45
C GLU A 106 -4.02 -7.60 12.24
N TYR A 107 -4.08 -6.82 11.16
CA TYR A 107 -3.10 -5.76 10.92
C TYR A 107 -3.16 -4.67 11.99
N LYS A 108 -4.36 -4.27 12.42
CA LYS A 108 -4.56 -3.32 13.52
C LYS A 108 -3.83 -3.78 14.78
N GLU A 109 -4.06 -5.01 15.22
CA GLU A 109 -3.40 -5.57 16.42
C GLU A 109 -1.89 -5.55 16.29
N MET A 110 -1.37 -5.93 15.12
CA MET A 110 0.06 -6.01 14.87
C MET A 110 0.74 -4.63 14.90
N ILE A 111 0.11 -3.61 14.32
CA ILE A 111 0.73 -2.30 14.12
C ILE A 111 0.37 -1.27 15.20
N ALA A 112 -0.68 -1.50 15.99
CA ALA A 112 -1.17 -0.53 17.00
C ALA A 112 -0.07 0.09 17.88
N PRO A 113 0.94 -0.66 18.37
CA PRO A 113 2.00 -0.08 19.19
C PRO A 113 2.94 0.88 18.47
N TYR A 114 2.88 0.93 17.15
CA TYR A 114 3.82 1.68 16.30
C TYR A 114 3.18 2.86 15.58
N VAL A 115 1.83 2.95 15.58
CA VAL A 115 1.11 4.01 14.85
C VAL A 115 1.32 5.36 15.50
N ALA A 116 1.70 6.35 14.69
CA ALA A 116 1.96 7.71 15.14
C ALA A 116 1.72 8.73 14.02
N ASP A 117 1.54 10.00 14.40
CA ASP A 117 1.67 11.13 13.49
C ASP A 117 3.17 11.34 13.16
N THR A 118 3.62 10.66 12.11
CA THR A 118 5.02 10.70 11.67
C THR A 118 5.39 12.05 11.06
N GLY A 119 4.42 12.78 10.48
CA GLY A 119 4.64 14.13 9.96
C GLY A 119 5.01 15.09 11.07
N LEU A 120 4.27 15.09 12.16
CA LEU A 120 4.57 15.90 13.35
C LEU A 120 5.92 15.51 13.96
N TYR A 121 6.23 14.22 14.07
CA TYR A 121 7.50 13.73 14.58
C TYR A 121 8.67 14.20 13.73
N LEU A 122 8.59 14.09 12.40
CA LEU A 122 9.64 14.52 11.47
C LEU A 122 9.82 16.04 11.51
N HIS A 123 8.72 16.80 11.58
CA HIS A 123 8.79 18.25 11.73
C HIS A 123 9.54 18.67 13.00
N GLN A 124 9.27 18.02 14.12
CA GLN A 124 9.99 18.27 15.36
C GLN A 124 11.47 17.88 15.25
N ALA A 125 11.78 16.74 14.63
CA ALA A 125 13.16 16.30 14.40
C ALA A 125 13.96 17.31 13.55
N ILE A 126 13.32 17.90 12.52
CA ILE A 126 13.93 18.96 11.70
C ILE A 126 14.23 20.21 12.56
N LYS A 127 13.29 20.64 13.40
CA LYS A 127 13.49 21.78 14.30
C LYS A 127 14.64 21.55 15.30
N GLU A 128 14.86 20.32 15.71
CA GLU A 128 15.95 19.90 16.57
C GLU A 128 17.30 19.75 15.84
N GLY A 129 17.33 20.00 14.53
CA GLY A 129 18.52 19.87 13.71
C GLY A 129 18.96 18.43 13.44
N LYS A 130 18.04 17.46 13.58
CA LYS A 130 18.31 16.05 13.25
C LYS A 130 18.55 15.89 11.75
N LYS A 131 19.43 14.97 11.40
CA LYS A 131 19.62 14.56 10.00
C LYS A 131 18.62 13.46 9.66
N ILE A 132 17.87 13.66 8.58
CA ILE A 132 16.84 12.73 8.10
C ILE A 132 17.33 12.12 6.79
N LEU A 133 17.36 10.80 6.73
CA LEU A 133 17.60 10.05 5.51
C LEU A 133 16.24 9.58 4.97
N LEU A 134 15.95 9.93 3.72
CA LEU A 134 14.76 9.49 3.00
C LEU A 134 15.15 8.34 2.07
N GLU A 135 14.49 7.21 2.20
CA GLU A 135 14.69 6.03 1.36
C GLU A 135 13.43 5.75 0.56
N GLY A 136 13.56 5.77 -0.76
CA GLY A 136 12.56 5.29 -1.70
C GLY A 136 12.97 3.94 -2.29
N GLN A 137 12.50 3.63 -3.50
CA GLN A 137 12.86 2.40 -4.19
C GLN A 137 13.13 2.64 -5.68
N LEU A 138 13.79 1.71 -6.35
CA LEU A 138 13.97 1.52 -7.80
C LEU A 138 14.76 2.61 -8.55
N GLY A 139 14.46 3.89 -8.40
CA GLY A 139 15.13 5.00 -9.09
C GLY A 139 14.44 5.48 -10.37
N THR A 140 14.98 6.53 -10.98
CA THR A 140 14.34 7.38 -12.01
C THR A 140 13.87 6.63 -13.25
N LEU A 141 14.59 5.60 -13.70
CA LEU A 141 14.18 4.82 -14.88
C LEU A 141 12.89 4.04 -14.71
N LYS A 142 12.43 3.86 -13.47
CA LYS A 142 11.18 3.20 -13.12
C LYS A 142 10.07 4.18 -12.74
N ASP A 143 10.28 5.48 -12.89
CA ASP A 143 9.26 6.48 -12.61
C ASP A 143 8.17 6.47 -13.70
N PRO A 144 6.87 6.58 -13.34
CA PRO A 144 5.78 6.54 -14.31
C PRO A 144 5.82 7.65 -15.34
N ASP A 145 6.30 8.85 -14.96
CA ASP A 145 6.31 10.05 -15.81
C ASP A 145 7.63 10.22 -16.59
N HIS A 146 8.76 9.83 -15.97
CA HIS A 146 10.10 10.10 -16.50
C HIS A 146 10.89 8.83 -16.84
N GLY A 147 10.34 7.66 -16.58
CA GLY A 147 11.00 6.36 -16.82
C GLY A 147 10.67 5.75 -18.18
N ILE A 148 10.98 4.45 -18.28
CA ILE A 148 10.79 3.65 -19.51
C ILE A 148 9.38 3.06 -19.61
N TYR A 149 8.35 3.89 -19.55
CA TYR A 149 6.95 3.45 -19.61
C TYR A 149 6.70 2.50 -20.80
N PRO A 150 5.94 1.39 -20.65
CA PRO A 150 5.17 0.98 -19.47
C PRO A 150 5.94 0.09 -18.47
N MET A 151 7.24 -0.18 -18.63
CA MET A 151 8.05 -1.02 -17.76
C MET A 151 8.52 -0.24 -16.51
N VAL A 152 7.60 0.43 -15.85
CA VAL A 152 7.80 1.30 -14.68
C VAL A 152 7.12 0.73 -13.43
N THR A 153 7.38 1.32 -12.25
CA THR A 153 6.58 1.08 -11.07
C THR A 153 5.38 2.03 -11.04
N SER A 154 4.37 1.73 -10.25
CA SER A 154 3.22 2.64 -10.07
C SER A 154 3.46 3.70 -8.99
N SER A 155 4.56 3.61 -8.25
CA SER A 155 5.01 4.64 -7.31
C SER A 155 5.95 5.62 -8.00
N SER A 156 6.14 6.81 -7.41
CA SER A 156 7.16 7.76 -7.88
C SER A 156 8.47 7.58 -7.10
N PRO A 157 9.52 7.01 -7.74
CA PRO A 157 10.80 6.80 -7.09
C PRO A 157 11.76 8.00 -7.16
N LEU A 158 11.32 9.15 -7.69
CA LEU A 158 12.12 10.36 -7.75
C LEU A 158 12.40 10.92 -6.35
N ALA A 159 13.62 11.42 -6.14
CA ALA A 159 14.07 11.93 -4.83
C ALA A 159 13.13 13.01 -4.23
N ALA A 160 12.53 13.86 -5.07
CA ALA A 160 11.58 14.89 -4.63
C ALA A 160 10.35 14.30 -3.93
N TYR A 161 9.95 13.07 -4.26
CA TYR A 161 8.83 12.39 -3.61
C TYR A 161 9.12 12.01 -2.15
N GLY A 162 10.38 11.93 -1.76
CA GLY A 162 10.77 11.75 -0.36
C GLY A 162 10.20 12.84 0.54
N ALA A 163 10.26 14.10 0.11
CA ALA A 163 9.67 15.21 0.85
C ALA A 163 8.13 15.11 0.95
N ILE A 164 7.47 14.69 -0.13
CA ILE A 164 6.01 14.47 -0.13
C ILE A 164 5.62 13.33 0.83
N GLY A 165 6.38 12.24 0.82
CA GLY A 165 6.12 11.09 1.69
C GLY A 165 6.42 11.36 3.18
N ALA A 166 7.30 12.31 3.46
CA ALA A 166 7.68 12.70 4.83
C ALA A 166 6.69 13.71 5.47
N GLY A 167 5.89 14.44 4.69
CA GLY A 167 4.90 15.40 5.16
C GLY A 167 5.39 16.85 5.18
#